data_39f11a1d7b7cffe26462c53cf760f655
#
_entry.id   39f11a1d7b7cffe26462c53cf760f655
#
_cell.length_a   1.000
_cell.length_b   1.000
_cell.length_c   1.000
_cell.angle_alpha   90.00
_cell.angle_beta   90.00
_cell.angle_gamma   90.00
#
_symmetry.space_group_name_H-M   'P 1'
#
loop_
_entity.id
_entity.type
_entity.pdbx_description
1 polymer ?
#
loop_
_entity_poly.entity_id
_entity_poly.type
_entity_poly.pdbx_seq_one_letter_code
_entity_poly.pdbx_strand_id
1 'polypeptide(L)'
;MIRTTILAALSVSALAVALPAAAQSGSPAARDAWSFELGAGTDNRSKDASKSGNDGYAFGSATWESADGLFYVGPGFQTIQAGGSNIEAEFVVGYQPEAFGYRFDFNVAYKNRLDAEAGYDQDAWEITGNASRSIGPASARLQVQYSPDAAGSTDSFTWVEGRLGWDFTPQLNGTVAVGRREQNGAPDYTGWNAGVTYALTDALELDLRYYDTDAHTFGEQYEDALVAKVAYAF
;
A
#
# COMPACT_ATOMS: atom_id res chain seq x y z
N MET A 1 30.65 0.47 0.00
CA MET A 1 29.46 -0.33 -0.36
C MET A 1 28.35 0.12 0.60
N ILE A 2 27.45 0.96 0.13
CA ILE A 2 26.33 1.49 0.94
C ILE A 2 25.21 0.46 0.79
N ARG A 3 24.91 -0.28 1.86
CA ARG A 3 23.72 -1.13 1.92
C ARG A 3 22.54 -0.22 2.29
N THR A 4 21.75 0.13 1.31
CA THR A 4 20.47 0.82 1.53
C THR A 4 19.47 -0.24 2.01
N THR A 5 19.17 -0.27 3.29
CA THR A 5 18.09 -1.08 3.83
C THR A 5 16.79 -0.31 3.60
N ILE A 6 16.00 -0.75 2.64
CA ILE A 6 14.67 -0.19 2.38
C ILE A 6 13.72 -0.88 3.35
N LEU A 7 13.18 -0.13 4.34
CA LEU A 7 12.10 -0.64 5.17
C LEU A 7 10.87 -0.89 4.27
N ALA A 8 10.39 -2.12 4.27
CA ALA A 8 9.13 -2.45 3.63
C ALA A 8 8.00 -1.95 4.55
N ALA A 9 7.35 -0.87 4.14
CA ALA A 9 6.14 -0.43 4.80
C ALA A 9 4.99 -1.38 4.48
N LEU A 10 4.13 -1.61 5.47
CA LEU A 10 2.88 -2.35 5.33
C LEU A 10 2.13 -1.93 4.06
N SER A 11 1.65 -2.90 3.32
CA SER A 11 0.66 -2.68 2.29
C SER A 11 -0.74 -2.49 2.92
N VAL A 12 -0.93 -1.47 3.70
CA VAL A 12 -2.19 -0.74 3.62
C VAL A 12 -2.25 -0.35 2.16
N SER A 13 -3.27 -0.66 1.40
CA SER A 13 -3.39 -0.43 -0.05
C SER A 13 -2.98 0.98 -0.48
N ALA A 14 -1.87 1.41 -0.02
CA ALA A 14 -1.16 2.64 -0.18
C ALA A 14 0.28 2.28 -0.44
N LEU A 15 0.82 2.79 -1.47
CA LEU A 15 2.22 2.84 -1.84
C LEU A 15 3.18 2.26 -0.79
N ALA A 16 3.89 1.21 -1.17
CA ALA A 16 5.13 0.88 -0.49
C ALA A 16 6.10 2.04 -0.77
N VAL A 17 6.11 3.00 0.12
CA VAL A 17 7.09 4.05 0.13
C VAL A 17 8.37 3.43 0.65
N ALA A 18 9.38 3.34 -0.21
CA ALA A 18 10.71 3.06 0.22
C ALA A 18 11.24 4.29 0.96
N LEU A 19 11.10 4.34 2.27
CA LEU A 19 11.79 5.35 3.08
C LEU A 19 13.29 5.16 2.89
N PRO A 20 14.07 6.21 2.57
CA PRO A 20 15.52 6.10 2.58
C PRO A 20 15.96 5.76 3.99
N ALA A 21 16.61 4.61 4.16
CA ALA A 21 17.20 4.24 5.43
C ALA A 21 18.24 5.31 5.81
N ALA A 22 17.96 6.07 6.85
CA ALA A 22 18.98 6.92 7.47
C ALA A 22 20.19 6.03 7.81
N ALA A 23 21.36 6.39 7.31
CA ALA A 23 22.59 5.69 7.56
C ALA A 23 22.95 5.81 9.06
N GLN A 24 22.49 4.87 9.86
CA GLN A 24 23.03 4.68 11.21
C GLN A 24 24.41 4.04 11.08
N SER A 25 25.44 4.85 11.24
CA SER A 25 26.81 4.40 11.34
C SER A 25 27.03 3.69 12.69
N GLY A 26 26.92 2.39 12.68
CA GLY A 26 27.17 1.52 13.82
C GLY A 26 26.21 0.34 13.75
N SER A 27 26.70 -0.88 13.47
CA SER A 27 25.89 -2.09 13.55
C SER A 27 25.43 -2.30 15.01
N PRO A 28 24.21 -1.92 15.38
CA PRO A 28 23.61 -2.48 16.58
C PRO A 28 23.29 -3.93 16.23
N ALA A 29 23.44 -4.83 17.17
CA ALA A 29 22.86 -6.15 17.07
C ALA A 29 21.40 -5.97 16.64
N ALA A 30 20.99 -6.64 15.54
CA ALA A 30 19.63 -6.60 15.05
C ALA A 30 18.68 -6.83 16.24
N ARG A 31 17.74 -5.93 16.43
CA ARG A 31 16.75 -6.00 17.50
C ARG A 31 15.39 -5.89 16.88
N ASP A 32 14.44 -6.61 17.44
CA ASP A 32 13.04 -6.39 17.14
C ASP A 32 12.69 -4.90 17.32
N ALA A 33 12.05 -4.32 16.34
CA ALA A 33 11.77 -2.90 16.31
C ALA A 33 10.30 -2.62 15.98
N TRP A 34 9.74 -1.62 16.64
CA TRP A 34 8.47 -1.02 16.29
C TRP A 34 8.74 0.23 15.45
N SER A 35 7.95 0.39 14.40
CA SER A 35 7.82 1.63 13.64
C SER A 35 6.35 2.05 13.61
N PHE A 36 6.12 3.34 13.50
CA PHE A 36 4.78 3.91 13.44
C PHE A 36 4.68 4.84 12.25
N GLU A 37 3.51 4.87 11.61
CA GLU A 37 3.21 5.80 10.54
C GLU A 37 1.85 6.43 10.77
N LEU A 38 1.74 7.73 10.50
CA LEU A 38 0.49 8.48 10.45
C LEU A 38 0.47 9.34 9.20
N GLY A 39 -0.70 9.51 8.61
CA GLY A 39 -0.79 10.35 7.43
C GLY A 39 -2.20 10.73 7.05
N ALA A 40 -2.29 11.55 6.01
CA ALA A 40 -3.53 11.99 5.43
C ALA A 40 -3.37 12.23 3.93
N GLY A 41 -4.45 12.19 3.20
CA GLY A 41 -4.46 12.48 1.77
C GLY A 41 -5.81 13.01 1.31
N THR A 42 -5.86 13.47 0.08
CA THR A 42 -7.07 14.06 -0.51
C THR A 42 -8.07 13.01 -0.99
N ASP A 43 -7.61 11.78 -1.23
CA ASP A 43 -8.46 10.63 -1.58
C ASP A 43 -7.73 9.32 -1.27
N ASN A 44 -8.46 8.34 -0.70
CA ASN A 44 -7.95 7.01 -0.40
C ASN A 44 -8.14 6.09 -1.61
N ARG A 45 -7.10 5.89 -2.41
CA ARG A 45 -7.12 4.99 -3.56
C ARG A 45 -6.57 3.60 -3.21
N SER A 46 -7.39 2.59 -3.45
CA SER A 46 -7.01 1.18 -3.32
C SER A 46 -7.25 0.48 -4.65
N LYS A 47 -6.21 -0.14 -5.21
CA LYS A 47 -6.31 -0.77 -6.54
C LYS A 47 -6.83 0.24 -7.59
N ASP A 48 -6.33 1.47 -7.52
CA ASP A 48 -6.64 2.63 -8.36
C ASP A 48 -8.08 3.20 -8.24
N ALA A 49 -8.97 2.58 -7.45
CA ALA A 49 -10.31 3.09 -7.19
C ALA A 49 -10.41 3.73 -5.79
N SER A 50 -11.26 4.76 -5.67
CA SER A 50 -11.48 5.45 -4.38
C SER A 50 -12.20 4.55 -3.37
N LYS A 51 -11.73 4.62 -2.12
CA LYS A 51 -12.38 4.03 -0.93
C LYS A 51 -12.95 5.09 0.00
N SER A 52 -12.62 6.36 -0.20
CA SER A 52 -13.09 7.48 0.62
C SER A 52 -14.16 8.33 -0.06
N GLY A 53 -14.72 7.86 -1.19
CA GLY A 53 -15.73 8.61 -1.94
C GLY A 53 -15.17 9.89 -2.58
N ASN A 54 -13.91 9.86 -3.01
CA ASN A 54 -13.15 11.00 -3.54
C ASN A 54 -12.93 12.14 -2.53
N ASP A 55 -13.08 11.83 -1.23
CA ASP A 55 -12.88 12.78 -0.12
C ASP A 55 -11.58 12.49 0.64
N GLY A 56 -11.16 13.49 1.43
CA GLY A 56 -9.98 13.40 2.27
C GLY A 56 -10.03 12.25 3.28
N TYR A 57 -8.88 11.64 3.53
CA TYR A 57 -8.75 10.52 4.46
C TYR A 57 -7.55 10.68 5.37
N ALA A 58 -7.58 9.95 6.48
CA ALA A 58 -6.46 9.78 7.39
C ALA A 58 -6.17 8.29 7.58
N PHE A 59 -4.91 7.96 7.88
CA PHE A 59 -4.48 6.60 8.13
C PHE A 59 -3.39 6.55 9.19
N GLY A 60 -3.20 5.35 9.76
CA GLY A 60 -2.08 5.10 10.66
C GLY A 60 -1.81 3.62 10.81
N SER A 61 -0.58 3.29 11.15
CA SER A 61 -0.14 1.92 11.39
C SER A 61 0.95 1.84 12.45
N ALA A 62 1.07 0.66 13.05
CA ALA A 62 2.19 0.27 13.88
C ALA A 62 2.70 -1.07 13.37
N THR A 63 4.00 -1.18 13.11
CA THR A 63 4.63 -2.39 12.60
C THR A 63 5.72 -2.84 13.53
N TRP A 64 5.65 -4.09 13.97
CA TRP A 64 6.76 -4.78 14.58
C TRP A 64 7.49 -5.60 13.51
N GLU A 65 8.81 -5.51 13.50
CA GLU A 65 9.67 -6.28 12.60
C GLU A 65 10.65 -7.13 13.42
N SER A 66 10.83 -8.39 12.99
CA SER A 66 11.80 -9.31 13.61
C SER A 66 13.23 -8.82 13.40
N ALA A 67 14.13 -9.21 14.33
CA ALA A 67 15.53 -8.82 14.32
C ALA A 67 16.31 -9.18 13.04
N ASP A 68 15.88 -10.22 12.33
CA ASP A 68 16.43 -10.65 11.04
C ASP A 68 15.78 -9.97 9.83
N GLY A 69 14.73 -9.14 10.07
CA GLY A 69 13.98 -8.45 9.04
C GLY A 69 13.12 -9.37 8.16
N LEU A 70 12.90 -10.63 8.56
CA LEU A 70 12.16 -11.59 7.75
C LEU A 70 10.66 -11.58 8.02
N PHE A 71 10.24 -11.26 9.25
CA PHE A 71 8.84 -11.26 9.65
C PHE A 71 8.40 -9.90 10.13
N TYR A 72 7.19 -9.55 9.82
CA TYR A 72 6.54 -8.36 10.36
C TYR A 72 5.09 -8.62 10.72
N VAL A 73 4.57 -7.82 11.64
CA VAL A 73 3.18 -7.88 12.07
C VAL A 73 2.76 -6.50 12.58
N GLY A 74 1.51 -6.14 12.34
CA GLY A 74 0.99 -4.92 12.94
C GLY A 74 -0.44 -4.59 12.59
N PRO A 75 -1.07 -3.76 13.43
CA PRO A 75 -2.36 -3.14 13.15
C PRO A 75 -2.19 -1.89 12.28
N GLY A 76 -3.27 -1.59 11.54
CA GLY A 76 -3.44 -0.35 10.80
C GLY A 76 -4.90 0.09 10.83
N PHE A 77 -5.14 1.34 10.46
CA PHE A 77 -6.46 1.88 10.22
C PHE A 77 -6.43 2.91 9.11
N GLN A 78 -7.56 3.09 8.48
CA GLN A 78 -7.78 4.18 7.52
C GLN A 78 -9.24 4.61 7.55
N THR A 79 -9.47 5.90 7.29
CA THR A 79 -10.82 6.38 7.06
C THR A 79 -11.25 6.04 5.63
N ILE A 80 -12.51 5.65 5.49
CA ILE A 80 -13.14 5.23 4.23
C ILE A 80 -14.55 5.81 4.15
N GLN A 81 -15.19 5.67 2.98
CA GLN A 81 -16.63 5.83 2.78
C GLN A 81 -17.12 4.65 1.92
N ALA A 82 -17.36 3.52 2.56
CA ALA A 82 -17.71 2.31 1.83
C ALA A 82 -18.63 1.40 2.66
N GLY A 83 -19.79 1.03 2.11
CA GLY A 83 -20.77 0.16 2.77
C GLY A 83 -21.29 0.72 4.10
N GLY A 84 -21.46 2.05 4.19
CA GLY A 84 -21.88 2.77 5.40
C GLY A 84 -20.79 2.90 6.47
N SER A 85 -19.64 2.28 6.29
CA SER A 85 -18.51 2.39 7.21
C SER A 85 -17.64 3.61 6.89
N ASN A 86 -17.14 4.25 7.97
CA ASN A 86 -16.20 5.38 7.87
C ASN A 86 -14.76 4.99 8.28
N ILE A 87 -14.55 3.81 8.83
CA ILE A 87 -13.24 3.34 9.30
C ILE A 87 -13.06 1.88 8.90
N GLU A 88 -11.91 1.59 8.28
CA GLU A 88 -11.43 0.23 8.10
C GLU A 88 -10.20 0.04 8.99
N ALA A 89 -10.26 -0.96 9.87
CA ALA A 89 -9.14 -1.45 10.65
C ALA A 89 -8.55 -2.68 9.97
N GLU A 90 -7.22 -2.87 10.07
CA GLU A 90 -6.57 -4.07 9.56
C GLU A 90 -5.54 -4.61 10.54
N PHE A 91 -5.23 -5.89 10.39
CA PHE A 91 -4.12 -6.55 11.05
C PHE A 91 -3.38 -7.41 10.03
N VAL A 92 -2.06 -7.18 9.89
CA VAL A 92 -1.23 -7.81 8.87
C VAL A 92 -0.16 -8.67 9.51
N VAL A 93 0.12 -9.82 8.91
CA VAL A 93 1.29 -10.66 9.17
C VAL A 93 2.01 -10.91 7.86
N GLY A 94 3.32 -10.70 7.81
CA GLY A 94 4.09 -10.85 6.59
C GLY A 94 5.44 -11.54 6.78
N TYR A 95 5.94 -12.07 5.67
CA TYR A 95 7.23 -12.71 5.52
C TYR A 95 7.93 -12.18 4.27
N GLN A 96 9.15 -11.61 4.44
CA GLN A 96 9.84 -10.88 3.38
C GLN A 96 11.27 -11.41 3.10
N PRO A 97 11.40 -12.58 2.48
CA PRO A 97 12.69 -13.15 2.15
C PRO A 97 13.35 -12.48 0.93
N GLU A 98 14.67 -12.55 0.88
CA GLU A 98 15.45 -12.20 -0.30
C GLU A 98 16.04 -13.46 -0.95
N ALA A 99 15.84 -13.62 -2.26
CA ALA A 99 16.41 -14.72 -3.04
C ALA A 99 16.66 -14.29 -4.49
N PHE A 100 17.73 -14.78 -5.11
CA PHE A 100 18.08 -14.56 -6.52
C PHE A 100 18.19 -13.08 -6.92
N GLY A 101 18.47 -12.19 -5.96
CA GLY A 101 18.53 -10.75 -6.19
C GLY A 101 17.15 -10.08 -6.28
N TYR A 102 16.10 -10.77 -5.88
CA TYR A 102 14.76 -10.25 -5.68
C TYR A 102 14.45 -10.19 -4.19
N ARG A 103 13.65 -9.19 -3.80
CA ARG A 103 12.94 -9.18 -2.53
C ARG A 103 11.52 -9.67 -2.78
N PHE A 104 11.11 -10.64 -1.98
CA PHE A 104 9.72 -11.11 -1.94
C PHE A 104 9.05 -10.58 -0.69
N ASP A 105 7.73 -10.44 -0.73
CA ASP A 105 6.90 -10.12 0.41
C ASP A 105 5.60 -10.90 0.27
N PHE A 106 5.33 -11.76 1.23
CA PHE A 106 4.10 -12.54 1.31
C PHE A 106 3.39 -12.15 2.59
N ASN A 107 2.16 -11.67 2.47
CA ASN A 107 1.40 -11.28 3.66
C ASN A 107 -0.05 -11.71 3.59
N VAL A 108 -0.64 -11.78 4.78
CA VAL A 108 -2.06 -11.98 5.00
C VAL A 108 -2.56 -10.84 5.86
N ALA A 109 -3.61 -10.17 5.41
CA ALA A 109 -4.29 -9.10 6.12
C ALA A 109 -5.71 -9.54 6.46
N TYR A 110 -6.11 -9.35 7.71
CA TYR A 110 -7.49 -9.32 8.14
C TYR A 110 -7.96 -7.87 8.22
N LYS A 111 -9.07 -7.56 7.55
CA LYS A 111 -9.66 -6.22 7.52
C LYS A 111 -11.05 -6.25 8.09
N ASN A 112 -11.40 -5.20 8.81
CA ASN A 112 -12.74 -5.03 9.36
C ASN A 112 -13.22 -3.58 9.15
N ARG A 113 -14.38 -3.43 8.52
CA ARG A 113 -15.08 -2.15 8.35
C ARG A 113 -15.99 -1.94 9.55
N LEU A 114 -15.64 -0.96 10.38
CA LEU A 114 -16.38 -0.68 11.60
C LEU A 114 -17.75 -0.07 11.24
N ASP A 115 -18.80 -0.57 11.89
CA ASP A 115 -20.18 -0.07 11.76
C ASP A 115 -20.73 -0.10 10.30
N ALA A 116 -20.29 -1.09 9.49
CA ALA A 116 -20.86 -1.25 8.17
C ALA A 116 -22.39 -1.48 8.22
N GLU A 117 -23.11 -0.96 7.23
CA GLU A 117 -24.56 -1.10 7.14
C GLU A 117 -24.98 -2.55 6.94
N ALA A 118 -26.18 -2.87 7.39
CA ALA A 118 -26.75 -4.20 7.23
C ALA A 118 -26.86 -4.58 5.72
N GLY A 119 -26.32 -5.74 5.37
CA GLY A 119 -26.28 -6.23 3.99
C GLY A 119 -24.93 -6.06 3.30
N TYR A 120 -23.95 -5.44 3.96
CA TYR A 120 -22.57 -5.41 3.51
C TYR A 120 -21.68 -6.26 4.41
N ASP A 121 -20.76 -7.01 3.82
CA ASP A 121 -19.78 -7.77 4.60
C ASP A 121 -18.80 -6.81 5.29
N GLN A 122 -18.61 -7.02 6.59
CA GLN A 122 -17.79 -6.15 7.44
C GLN A 122 -16.32 -6.50 7.35
N ASP A 123 -15.98 -7.76 7.15
CA ASP A 123 -14.63 -8.27 7.23
C ASP A 123 -14.18 -8.95 5.94
N ALA A 124 -12.87 -9.01 5.77
CA ALA A 124 -12.22 -9.63 4.63
C ALA A 124 -10.85 -10.18 4.99
N TRP A 125 -10.46 -11.22 4.30
CA TRP A 125 -9.09 -11.71 4.26
C TRP A 125 -8.45 -11.35 2.92
N GLU A 126 -7.29 -10.74 2.95
CA GLU A 126 -6.49 -10.48 1.75
C GLU A 126 -5.15 -11.20 1.85
N ILE A 127 -4.77 -11.90 0.80
CA ILE A 127 -3.49 -12.60 0.66
C ILE A 127 -2.71 -11.87 -0.43
N THR A 128 -1.51 -11.41 -0.12
CA THR A 128 -0.69 -10.63 -1.07
C THR A 128 0.68 -11.29 -1.25
N GLY A 129 1.12 -11.37 -2.49
CA GLY A 129 2.49 -11.73 -2.87
C GLY A 129 3.11 -10.63 -3.72
N ASN A 130 4.29 -10.17 -3.33
CA ASN A 130 5.09 -9.21 -4.08
C ASN A 130 6.43 -9.82 -4.47
N ALA A 131 6.92 -9.46 -5.65
CA ALA A 131 8.30 -9.68 -6.07
C ALA A 131 8.87 -8.37 -6.58
N SER A 132 9.96 -7.89 -6.02
CA SER A 132 10.58 -6.63 -6.39
C SER A 132 12.08 -6.75 -6.60
N ARG A 133 12.61 -5.87 -7.46
CA ARG A 133 14.04 -5.77 -7.72
C ARG A 133 14.42 -4.33 -8.06
N SER A 134 15.60 -3.90 -7.56
CA SER A 134 16.18 -2.60 -7.92
C SER A 134 17.54 -2.81 -8.57
N ILE A 135 17.83 -2.04 -9.63
CA ILE A 135 19.11 -2.03 -10.36
C ILE A 135 19.48 -0.57 -10.60
N GLY A 136 20.48 -0.08 -9.86
CA GLY A 136 20.81 1.35 -9.86
C GLY A 136 19.60 2.18 -9.40
N PRO A 137 19.20 3.22 -10.13
CA PRO A 137 18.05 4.05 -9.78
C PRO A 137 16.70 3.44 -10.20
N ALA A 138 16.71 2.37 -10.99
CA ALA A 138 15.49 1.74 -11.49
C ALA A 138 14.98 0.68 -10.52
N SER A 139 13.66 0.61 -10.32
CA SER A 139 12.99 -0.43 -9.57
C SER A 139 11.82 -1.01 -10.37
N ALA A 140 11.52 -2.28 -10.11
CA ALA A 140 10.34 -2.96 -10.65
C ALA A 140 9.69 -3.80 -9.55
N ARG A 141 8.35 -3.87 -9.55
CA ARG A 141 7.56 -4.72 -8.66
C ARG A 141 6.44 -5.39 -9.45
N LEU A 142 6.21 -6.66 -9.17
CA LEU A 142 5.00 -7.39 -9.52
C LEU A 142 4.27 -7.72 -8.21
N GLN A 143 2.96 -7.43 -8.18
CA GLN A 143 2.08 -7.76 -7.06
C GLN A 143 0.94 -8.65 -7.55
N VAL A 144 0.60 -9.64 -6.75
CA VAL A 144 -0.64 -10.41 -6.86
C VAL A 144 -1.33 -10.37 -5.51
N GLN A 145 -2.59 -9.98 -5.49
CA GLN A 145 -3.43 -9.96 -4.29
C GLN A 145 -4.73 -10.71 -4.56
N TYR A 146 -5.16 -11.47 -3.59
CA TYR A 146 -6.39 -12.26 -3.65
C TYR A 146 -7.18 -12.10 -2.36
N SER A 147 -8.50 -11.95 -2.50
CA SER A 147 -9.45 -12.06 -1.39
C SER A 147 -10.50 -13.11 -1.77
N PRO A 148 -10.71 -14.14 -0.95
CA PRO A 148 -11.77 -15.12 -1.20
C PRO A 148 -13.18 -14.54 -0.95
N ASP A 149 -13.25 -13.54 -0.04
CA ASP A 149 -14.46 -12.87 0.40
C ASP A 149 -14.08 -11.47 0.83
N ALA A 150 -14.46 -10.48 0.05
CA ALA A 150 -14.03 -9.10 0.23
C ALA A 150 -15.11 -8.30 0.96
N ALA A 151 -14.69 -7.38 1.83
CA ALA A 151 -15.62 -6.51 2.53
C ALA A 151 -16.45 -5.64 1.59
N GLY A 152 -17.73 -5.47 1.90
CA GLY A 152 -18.69 -4.68 1.13
C GLY A 152 -19.65 -5.51 0.32
N SER A 153 -19.77 -5.25 -0.96
CA SER A 153 -20.66 -5.98 -1.91
C SER A 153 -19.88 -6.85 -2.89
N THR A 154 -18.57 -6.94 -2.75
CA THR A 154 -17.71 -7.77 -3.61
C THR A 154 -17.48 -9.10 -2.92
N ASP A 155 -17.77 -10.22 -3.59
CA ASP A 155 -17.51 -11.55 -3.03
C ASP A 155 -15.99 -11.81 -3.02
N SER A 156 -15.41 -12.20 -4.12
CA SER A 156 -13.98 -12.45 -4.25
C SER A 156 -13.34 -11.54 -5.28
N PHE A 157 -12.04 -11.29 -5.15
CA PHE A 157 -11.28 -10.60 -6.19
C PHE A 157 -9.85 -11.13 -6.31
N THR A 158 -9.29 -10.92 -7.50
CA THR A 158 -7.84 -10.98 -7.76
C THR A 158 -7.38 -9.64 -8.32
N TRP A 159 -6.27 -9.13 -7.80
CA TRP A 159 -5.57 -7.96 -8.32
C TRP A 159 -4.17 -8.35 -8.74
N VAL A 160 -3.78 -7.98 -9.97
CA VAL A 160 -2.41 -8.14 -10.46
C VAL A 160 -1.89 -6.78 -10.90
N GLU A 161 -0.75 -6.32 -10.36
CA GLU A 161 -0.15 -5.01 -10.67
C GLU A 161 1.31 -5.15 -11.04
N GLY A 162 1.72 -4.49 -12.12
CA GLY A 162 3.11 -4.20 -12.44
C GLY A 162 3.43 -2.73 -12.16
N ARG A 163 4.55 -2.47 -11.48
CA ARG A 163 5.02 -1.12 -11.15
C ARG A 163 6.48 -0.95 -11.55
N LEU A 164 6.79 0.20 -12.11
CA LEU A 164 8.16 0.64 -12.39
C LEU A 164 8.43 1.93 -11.63
N GLY A 165 9.66 2.07 -11.11
CA GLY A 165 10.11 3.24 -10.39
C GLY A 165 11.47 3.73 -10.85
N TRP A 166 11.75 5.02 -10.60
CA TRP A 166 13.01 5.66 -10.88
C TRP A 166 13.36 6.69 -9.83
N ASP A 167 14.55 6.56 -9.22
CA ASP A 167 15.09 7.53 -8.28
C ASP A 167 15.78 8.65 -9.06
N PHE A 168 15.15 9.82 -9.17
CA PHE A 168 15.74 11.00 -9.83
C PHE A 168 16.81 11.64 -8.95
N THR A 169 16.56 11.67 -7.64
CA THR A 169 17.50 12.10 -6.59
C THR A 169 17.32 11.20 -5.37
N PRO A 170 18.19 11.30 -4.35
CA PRO A 170 17.96 10.59 -3.07
C PRO A 170 16.63 10.92 -2.38
N GLN A 171 16.03 12.09 -2.69
CA GLN A 171 14.78 12.55 -2.09
C GLN A 171 13.58 12.43 -3.04
N LEU A 172 13.78 12.30 -4.36
CA LEU A 172 12.72 12.32 -5.34
C LEU A 172 12.66 11.01 -6.12
N ASN A 173 11.58 10.27 -5.94
CA ASN A 173 11.26 9.06 -6.68
C ASN A 173 10.03 9.30 -7.57
N GLY A 174 10.01 8.74 -8.78
CA GLY A 174 8.82 8.69 -9.63
C GLY A 174 8.43 7.25 -9.90
N THR A 175 7.13 6.97 -9.97
CA THR A 175 6.63 5.63 -10.29
C THR A 175 5.46 5.68 -11.26
N VAL A 176 5.33 4.60 -12.04
CA VAL A 176 4.14 4.30 -12.85
C VAL A 176 3.70 2.87 -12.56
N ALA A 177 2.40 2.64 -12.54
CA ALA A 177 1.84 1.31 -12.32
C ALA A 177 0.63 1.07 -13.22
N VAL A 178 0.38 -0.19 -13.53
CA VAL A 178 -0.84 -0.67 -14.17
C VAL A 178 -1.26 -1.97 -13.49
N GLY A 179 -2.55 -2.10 -13.21
CA GLY A 179 -3.11 -3.28 -12.57
C GLY A 179 -4.45 -3.70 -13.17
N ARG A 180 -4.76 -4.97 -13.04
CA ARG A 180 -6.05 -5.56 -13.43
C ARG A 180 -6.73 -6.13 -12.21
N ARG A 181 -7.98 -5.74 -11.98
CA ARG A 181 -8.86 -6.35 -10.98
C ARG A 181 -9.91 -7.20 -11.68
N GLU A 182 -9.96 -8.47 -11.30
CA GLU A 182 -11.03 -9.40 -11.62
C GLU A 182 -11.79 -9.70 -10.33
N GLN A 183 -13.13 -9.59 -10.35
CA GLN A 183 -13.92 -9.70 -9.13
C GLN A 183 -15.33 -10.21 -9.38
N ASN A 184 -15.92 -10.83 -8.36
CA ASN A 184 -17.31 -11.23 -8.35
C ASN A 184 -18.16 -10.16 -7.62
N GLY A 185 -19.39 -9.97 -8.05
CA GLY A 185 -20.31 -9.01 -7.44
C GLY A 185 -20.08 -7.53 -7.83
N ALA A 186 -19.03 -7.24 -8.62
CA ALA A 186 -18.74 -5.91 -9.14
C ALA A 186 -18.01 -6.00 -10.49
N PRO A 187 -17.93 -4.90 -11.27
CA PRO A 187 -17.27 -4.91 -12.58
C PRO A 187 -15.75 -5.10 -12.47
N ASP A 188 -15.21 -5.91 -13.38
CA ASP A 188 -13.77 -5.99 -13.59
C ASP A 188 -13.23 -4.70 -14.19
N TYR A 189 -12.00 -4.32 -13.83
CA TYR A 189 -11.40 -3.13 -14.41
C TYR A 189 -9.87 -3.20 -14.47
N THR A 190 -9.31 -2.35 -15.33
CA THR A 190 -7.89 -2.04 -15.38
C THR A 190 -7.70 -0.64 -14.84
N GLY A 191 -6.80 -0.49 -13.87
CA GLY A 191 -6.40 0.79 -13.34
C GLY A 191 -4.94 1.08 -13.65
N TRP A 192 -4.57 2.35 -13.63
CA TRP A 192 -3.20 2.79 -13.73
C TRP A 192 -2.96 4.05 -12.91
N ASN A 193 -1.73 4.25 -12.49
CA ASN A 193 -1.34 5.45 -11.79
C ASN A 193 0.09 5.87 -12.15
N ALA A 194 0.35 7.18 -12.02
CA ALA A 194 1.68 7.75 -12.16
C ALA A 194 1.85 8.87 -11.14
N GLY A 195 2.99 8.91 -10.46
CA GLY A 195 3.21 9.92 -9.45
C GLY A 195 4.66 10.08 -9.03
N VAL A 196 4.88 11.07 -8.19
CA VAL A 196 6.16 11.39 -7.59
C VAL A 196 6.04 11.43 -6.09
N THR A 197 7.06 10.93 -5.42
CA THR A 197 7.20 10.93 -3.98
C THR A 197 8.43 11.74 -3.60
N TYR A 198 8.29 12.65 -2.64
CA TYR A 198 9.37 13.52 -2.18
C TYR A 198 9.57 13.40 -0.67
N ALA A 199 10.73 12.92 -0.26
CA ALA A 199 11.16 12.89 1.15
C ALA A 199 11.58 14.29 1.59
N LEU A 200 10.70 14.99 2.32
CA LEU A 200 11.00 16.30 2.90
C LEU A 200 12.04 16.21 4.01
N THR A 201 11.96 15.17 4.82
CA THR A 201 12.92 14.79 5.87
C THR A 201 13.02 13.27 5.90
N ASP A 202 13.85 12.71 6.78
CA ASP A 202 13.95 11.26 7.00
C ASP A 202 12.63 10.65 7.54
N ALA A 203 11.73 11.48 8.08
CA ALA A 203 10.47 11.05 8.70
C ALA A 203 9.22 11.57 7.96
N LEU A 204 9.32 12.59 7.11
CA LEU A 204 8.18 13.25 6.48
C LEU A 204 8.25 13.14 4.97
N GLU A 205 7.20 12.61 4.38
CA GLU A 205 7.08 12.36 2.95
C GLU A 205 5.81 12.98 2.36
N LEU A 206 5.93 13.45 1.12
CA LEU A 206 4.83 13.90 0.28
C LEU A 206 4.75 13.02 -0.97
N ASP A 207 3.54 12.62 -1.35
CA ASP A 207 3.25 11.94 -2.62
C ASP A 207 2.20 12.73 -3.39
N LEU A 208 2.45 12.92 -4.69
CA LEU A 208 1.49 13.48 -5.62
C LEU A 208 1.32 12.51 -6.79
N ARG A 209 0.10 12.01 -6.97
CA ARG A 209 -0.17 10.90 -7.88
C ARG A 209 -1.48 11.08 -8.62
N TYR A 210 -1.44 10.85 -9.93
CA TYR A 210 -2.62 10.74 -10.77
C TYR A 210 -3.03 9.27 -10.89
N TYR A 211 -4.31 9.02 -10.76
CA TYR A 211 -4.95 7.72 -10.89
C TYR A 211 -6.02 7.75 -11.95
N ASP A 212 -6.24 6.62 -12.61
CA ASP A 212 -7.31 6.46 -13.58
C ASP A 212 -7.68 4.99 -13.76
N THR A 213 -8.90 4.71 -14.25
CA THR A 213 -9.39 3.36 -14.54
C THR A 213 -10.18 3.33 -15.85
N ASP A 214 -10.40 2.15 -16.41
CA ASP A 214 -11.28 1.94 -17.57
C ASP A 214 -12.76 1.73 -17.16
N ALA A 215 -13.12 1.99 -15.91
CA ALA A 215 -14.41 1.63 -15.31
C ALA A 215 -15.30 2.84 -14.93
N HIS A 216 -15.06 4.04 -15.47
CA HIS A 216 -15.76 5.28 -15.12
C HIS A 216 -17.30 5.17 -15.17
N THR A 217 -17.85 4.36 -16.06
CA THR A 217 -19.30 4.19 -16.19
C THR A 217 -19.96 3.44 -15.03
N PHE A 218 -19.17 2.85 -14.13
CA PHE A 218 -19.67 2.05 -13.02
C PHE A 218 -19.74 2.81 -11.67
N GLY A 219 -19.28 4.06 -11.64
CA GLY A 219 -19.41 4.93 -10.47
C GLY A 219 -18.23 5.86 -10.26
N GLU A 220 -18.46 6.92 -9.49
CA GLU A 220 -17.52 8.00 -9.23
C GLU A 220 -16.20 7.50 -8.59
N GLN A 221 -16.22 6.39 -7.85
CA GLN A 221 -15.02 5.80 -7.27
C GLN A 221 -13.99 5.34 -8.31
N TYR A 222 -14.40 5.13 -9.56
CA TYR A 222 -13.55 4.69 -10.67
C TYR A 222 -13.05 5.84 -11.55
N GLU A 223 -13.51 7.06 -11.30
CA GLU A 223 -13.07 8.25 -12.05
C GLU A 223 -11.61 8.60 -11.74
N ASP A 224 -11.01 9.34 -12.65
CA ASP A 224 -9.66 9.83 -12.51
C ASP A 224 -9.54 10.83 -11.35
N ALA A 225 -8.37 10.88 -10.72
CA ALA A 225 -8.09 11.84 -9.67
C ALA A 225 -6.60 12.16 -9.55
N LEU A 226 -6.31 13.40 -9.20
CA LEU A 226 -5.01 13.83 -8.71
C LEU A 226 -5.03 13.83 -7.18
N VAL A 227 -4.24 12.94 -6.58
CA VAL A 227 -4.21 12.71 -5.13
C VAL A 227 -2.91 13.23 -4.54
N ALA A 228 -3.01 14.04 -3.49
CA ALA A 228 -1.89 14.43 -2.65
C ALA A 228 -1.97 13.71 -1.31
N LYS A 229 -0.84 13.16 -0.84
CA LYS A 229 -0.71 12.47 0.43
C LYS A 229 0.50 12.99 1.20
N VAL A 230 0.38 13.08 2.52
CA VAL A 230 1.46 13.31 3.46
C VAL A 230 1.53 12.14 4.43
N ALA A 231 2.74 11.66 4.72
CA ALA A 231 3.01 10.60 5.68
C ALA A 231 4.15 11.01 6.62
N TYR A 232 4.02 10.67 7.89
CA TYR A 232 5.04 10.86 8.92
C TYR A 232 5.31 9.54 9.61
N ALA A 233 6.58 9.10 9.55
CA ALA A 233 7.07 7.84 10.16
C ALA A 233 7.99 8.13 11.35
N PHE A 234 7.92 7.35 12.44
CA PHE A 234 8.70 7.54 13.66
C PHE A 234 8.89 6.26 14.47
#